data_c1a300f33108dd4791e850567c8093c8
#
_entry.id   c1a300f33108dd4791e850567c8093c8
#
_cell.length_a   1.000
_cell.length_b   1.000
_cell.length_c   1.000
_cell.angle_alpha   90.00
_cell.angle_beta   90.00
_cell.angle_gamma   90.00
#
_symmetry.space_group_name_H-M   'P 1'
#
loop_
_entity.id
_entity.type
_entity.pdbx_description
1 polymer ?
#
loop_
_entity_poly.entity_id
_entity_poly.type
_entity_poly.pdbx_seq_one_letter_code
_entity_poly.pdbx_strand_id
1 'polypeptide(L)'
;MLWGKWRSVMKKVVASVITVLFIFLSSITITKAENSGVKIAFIRHHDLWIKVDGKEKQLTKGEKVTGPKWSYDGEWLAYVKGKKQSILELYRLKDGKKVTPFHSEASNYQWSPTENIIAFIFTGTLNTFDVEKKNADFENVSAGVGDYAWYPDGKKFLVSSEAHLLPTGWTGAQLYEVQKDAHMNPHKMKHLYALPNEHDDFLALVASGFEWSPDRKWISFLAVPTASWSADSNTLCLVRADGSRFEKVDQMLLNTQWFKWAPSKDILAYIEGSGRVALENKHLKVKELPALQQKTFTPKGYVDWDFSWKNDKVIIVSRAKEAGIETPPEKRPLPSLYEIDSTSDEQHQITKPPHKQGDYHPIFMKKSNQLIWIRSDRKKANVWLAHSDGKQEKKWIENIDVPEWYYEKWNWEDVISVKEE
;
A
#
# COMPACT_ATOMS: atom_id res chain seq x y z
N MET A 1 18.96 -76.47 24.13
CA MET A 1 19.81 -75.46 23.40
C MET A 1 19.06 -74.67 22.31
N LEU A 2 17.83 -75.02 21.94
CA LEU A 2 17.03 -74.33 20.89
C LEU A 2 16.19 -73.12 21.39
N TRP A 3 15.85 -73.04 22.66
CA TRP A 3 14.97 -72.00 23.22
C TRP A 3 15.66 -70.63 23.41
N GLY A 4 16.98 -70.61 23.60
CA GLY A 4 17.76 -69.35 23.74
C GLY A 4 17.95 -68.57 22.42
N LYS A 5 18.07 -69.29 21.30
CA LYS A 5 18.23 -68.66 19.97
C LYS A 5 16.96 -67.93 19.48
N TRP A 6 15.77 -68.48 19.78
CA TRP A 6 14.49 -67.86 19.41
C TRP A 6 14.25 -66.55 20.14
N ARG A 7 14.55 -66.41 21.41
CA ARG A 7 14.43 -65.19 22.20
C ARG A 7 15.37 -64.05 21.68
N SER A 8 16.57 -64.40 21.21
CA SER A 8 17.51 -63.45 20.66
C SER A 8 17.06 -62.92 19.29
N VAL A 9 16.53 -63.78 18.44
CA VAL A 9 16.01 -63.37 17.12
C VAL A 9 14.73 -62.51 17.25
N MET A 10 13.80 -62.89 18.13
CA MET A 10 12.60 -62.06 18.39
C MET A 10 12.95 -60.68 18.97
N LYS A 11 13.92 -60.57 19.88
CA LYS A 11 14.36 -59.27 20.40
C LYS A 11 14.99 -58.39 19.31
N LYS A 12 15.72 -58.96 18.37
CA LYS A 12 16.33 -58.21 17.21
C LYS A 12 15.25 -57.79 16.21
N VAL A 13 14.25 -58.65 15.93
CA VAL A 13 13.12 -58.30 15.03
C VAL A 13 12.25 -57.23 15.64
N VAL A 14 11.89 -57.32 16.95
CA VAL A 14 11.11 -56.29 17.65
C VAL A 14 11.87 -55.00 17.74
N ALA A 15 13.20 -55.01 18.01
CA ALA A 15 14.04 -53.79 17.98
C ALA A 15 14.08 -53.13 16.58
N SER A 16 14.22 -53.94 15.51
CA SER A 16 14.21 -53.41 14.13
C SER A 16 12.86 -52.85 13.71
N VAL A 17 11.74 -53.47 14.12
CA VAL A 17 10.39 -52.94 13.81
C VAL A 17 10.13 -51.63 14.58
N ILE A 18 10.56 -51.55 15.84
CA ILE A 18 10.44 -50.32 16.65
C ILE A 18 11.30 -49.18 16.04
N THR A 19 12.53 -49.50 15.56
CA THR A 19 13.41 -48.49 14.93
C THR A 19 12.84 -48.02 13.59
N VAL A 20 12.23 -48.89 12.79
CA VAL A 20 11.56 -48.53 11.54
C VAL A 20 10.28 -47.70 11.81
N LEU A 21 9.49 -48.01 12.85
CA LEU A 21 8.33 -47.20 13.26
C LEU A 21 8.77 -45.81 13.77
N PHE A 22 9.90 -45.68 14.47
CA PHE A 22 10.44 -44.39 14.91
C PHE A 22 10.94 -43.55 13.75
N ILE A 23 11.52 -44.17 12.71
CA ILE A 23 11.97 -43.47 11.50
C ILE A 23 10.75 -42.98 10.67
N PHE A 24 9.65 -43.72 10.64
CA PHE A 24 8.40 -43.28 9.98
C PHE A 24 7.62 -42.20 10.76
N LEU A 25 7.76 -42.17 12.10
CA LEU A 25 7.13 -41.14 12.95
C LEU A 25 7.91 -39.80 12.95
N SER A 26 9.20 -39.82 12.59
CA SER A 26 10.02 -38.59 12.49
C SER A 26 9.87 -37.86 11.16
N SER A 27 9.10 -38.40 10.22
CA SER A 27 8.83 -37.77 8.90
C SER A 27 7.45 -37.12 8.80
N ILE A 28 6.68 -37.04 9.87
CA ILE A 28 5.56 -36.11 9.91
C ILE A 28 6.17 -34.71 10.16
N THR A 29 6.78 -34.15 9.15
CA THR A 29 6.89 -32.72 9.05
C THR A 29 5.45 -32.22 9.05
N ILE A 30 5.01 -31.71 10.20
CA ILE A 30 3.87 -30.79 10.25
C ILE A 30 4.32 -29.63 9.35
N THR A 31 3.98 -29.68 8.08
CA THR A 31 3.98 -28.51 7.22
C THR A 31 2.98 -27.56 7.91
N LYS A 32 3.52 -26.71 8.79
CA LYS A 32 2.79 -25.60 9.35
C LYS A 32 2.15 -24.93 8.15
N ALA A 33 0.81 -24.85 8.14
CA ALA A 33 0.05 -24.34 7.02
C ALA A 33 0.72 -23.06 6.51
N GLU A 34 1.15 -23.07 5.27
CA GLU A 34 1.91 -21.99 4.67
C GLU A 34 0.99 -20.77 4.66
N ASN A 35 1.23 -19.81 5.60
CA ASN A 35 0.54 -18.54 5.70
C ASN A 35 -1.00 -18.60 5.88
N SER A 36 -1.50 -19.39 6.82
CA SER A 36 -2.88 -19.22 7.31
C SER A 36 -3.05 -17.78 7.85
N GLY A 37 -3.98 -17.02 7.29
CA GLY A 37 -4.30 -15.65 7.71
C GLY A 37 -3.74 -14.54 6.81
N VAL A 38 -3.17 -14.86 5.64
CA VAL A 38 -2.78 -13.85 4.64
C VAL A 38 -3.50 -14.09 3.33
N LYS A 39 -4.24 -13.08 2.89
CA LYS A 39 -4.90 -13.06 1.58
C LYS A 39 -4.16 -12.07 0.68
N ILE A 40 -3.87 -12.46 -0.57
CA ILE A 40 -3.30 -11.56 -1.58
C ILE A 40 -4.21 -11.55 -2.79
N ALA A 41 -4.53 -10.35 -3.28
CA ALA A 41 -5.09 -10.12 -4.60
C ALA A 41 -3.99 -9.57 -5.50
N PHE A 42 -3.90 -10.06 -6.73
CA PHE A 42 -2.88 -9.63 -7.68
C PHE A 42 -3.39 -9.70 -9.11
N ILE A 43 -2.76 -8.93 -9.99
CA ILE A 43 -3.07 -8.91 -11.41
C ILE A 43 -2.06 -9.76 -12.16
N ARG A 44 -2.55 -10.65 -13.02
CA ARG A 44 -1.76 -11.49 -13.92
C ARG A 44 -2.46 -11.59 -15.26
N HIS A 45 -1.76 -11.24 -16.34
CA HIS A 45 -2.32 -11.19 -17.71
C HIS A 45 -3.57 -10.30 -17.79
N HIS A 46 -3.55 -9.16 -17.09
CA HIS A 46 -4.66 -8.19 -16.97
C HIS A 46 -5.92 -8.75 -16.32
N ASP A 47 -5.85 -9.89 -15.64
CA ASP A 47 -6.94 -10.51 -14.91
C ASP A 47 -6.64 -10.54 -13.40
N LEU A 48 -7.72 -10.47 -12.60
CA LEU A 48 -7.66 -10.54 -11.14
C LEU A 48 -7.49 -11.98 -10.68
N TRP A 49 -6.51 -12.18 -9.84
CA TRP A 49 -6.22 -13.43 -9.14
C TRP A 49 -6.15 -13.20 -7.64
N ILE A 50 -6.39 -14.26 -6.88
CA ILE A 50 -6.13 -14.28 -5.43
C ILE A 50 -5.27 -15.47 -5.06
N LYS A 51 -4.53 -15.31 -3.95
CA LYS A 51 -3.89 -16.42 -3.24
C LYS A 51 -4.36 -16.40 -1.79
N VAL A 52 -5.04 -17.46 -1.37
CA VAL A 52 -5.59 -17.66 -0.04
C VAL A 52 -5.24 -19.08 0.40
N ASP A 53 -4.74 -19.27 1.62
CA ASP A 53 -4.29 -20.56 2.14
C ASP A 53 -3.38 -21.34 1.21
N GLY A 54 -2.42 -20.61 0.59
CA GLY A 54 -1.44 -21.16 -0.34
C GLY A 54 -1.98 -21.49 -1.74
N LYS A 55 -3.28 -21.37 -2.00
CA LYS A 55 -3.91 -21.71 -3.28
C LYS A 55 -4.19 -20.48 -4.13
N GLU A 56 -3.80 -20.51 -5.39
CA GLU A 56 -4.14 -19.46 -6.36
C GLU A 56 -5.45 -19.76 -7.08
N LYS A 57 -6.26 -18.71 -7.28
CA LYS A 57 -7.53 -18.77 -8.01
C LYS A 57 -7.69 -17.53 -8.88
N GLN A 58 -8.00 -17.75 -10.16
CA GLN A 58 -8.40 -16.68 -11.08
C GLN A 58 -9.85 -16.27 -10.83
N LEU A 59 -10.11 -14.97 -10.72
CA LEU A 59 -11.45 -14.42 -10.44
C LEU A 59 -12.08 -13.77 -11.68
N THR A 60 -11.27 -13.24 -12.61
CA THR A 60 -11.75 -12.61 -13.84
C THR A 60 -11.09 -13.24 -15.06
N LYS A 61 -11.66 -13.04 -16.24
CA LYS A 61 -11.10 -13.53 -17.49
C LYS A 61 -11.35 -12.53 -18.63
N GLY A 62 -10.26 -11.90 -19.11
CA GLY A 62 -10.28 -10.96 -20.22
C GLY A 62 -10.93 -9.60 -19.90
N GLU A 63 -11.05 -9.22 -18.62
CA GLU A 63 -11.74 -8.01 -18.19
C GLU A 63 -10.84 -6.75 -18.15
N LYS A 64 -9.51 -6.89 -18.24
CA LYS A 64 -8.52 -5.81 -18.08
C LYS A 64 -8.74 -5.05 -16.79
N VAL A 65 -8.29 -5.63 -15.70
CA VAL A 65 -8.52 -5.10 -14.36
C VAL A 65 -7.25 -4.52 -13.74
N THR A 66 -7.41 -3.62 -12.77
CA THR A 66 -6.34 -3.03 -11.98
C THR A 66 -6.85 -2.54 -10.61
N GLY A 67 -5.95 -2.23 -9.70
CA GLY A 67 -6.23 -1.59 -8.41
C GLY A 67 -7.04 -2.46 -7.45
N PRO A 68 -6.68 -3.72 -7.18
CA PRO A 68 -7.43 -4.55 -6.26
C PRO A 68 -7.35 -4.00 -4.83
N LYS A 69 -8.49 -3.90 -4.13
CA LYS A 69 -8.57 -3.47 -2.72
C LYS A 69 -9.49 -4.36 -1.92
N TRP A 70 -9.01 -4.86 -0.79
CA TRP A 70 -9.77 -5.69 0.13
C TRP A 70 -10.77 -4.89 0.96
N SER A 71 -11.97 -5.44 1.19
CA SER A 71 -12.94 -4.90 2.14
C SER A 71 -12.45 -5.01 3.59
N TYR A 72 -13.18 -4.37 4.50
CA TYR A 72 -12.89 -4.41 5.94
C TYR A 72 -12.75 -5.84 6.48
N ASP A 73 -13.69 -6.73 6.15
CA ASP A 73 -13.70 -8.13 6.59
C ASP A 73 -12.85 -9.07 5.70
N GLY A 74 -12.33 -8.60 4.57
CA GLY A 74 -11.58 -9.42 3.62
C GLY A 74 -12.43 -10.40 2.81
N GLU A 75 -13.77 -10.23 2.78
CA GLU A 75 -14.70 -11.08 2.03
C GLU A 75 -15.05 -10.51 0.65
N TRP A 76 -14.74 -9.26 0.41
CA TRP A 76 -14.93 -8.58 -0.86
C TRP A 76 -13.64 -8.01 -1.41
N LEU A 77 -13.56 -7.95 -2.75
CA LEU A 77 -12.54 -7.21 -3.49
C LEU A 77 -13.21 -6.15 -4.34
N ALA A 78 -12.70 -4.92 -4.27
CA ALA A 78 -12.99 -3.86 -5.20
C ALA A 78 -11.85 -3.77 -6.22
N TYR A 79 -12.17 -3.51 -7.48
CA TYR A 79 -11.21 -3.26 -8.56
C TYR A 79 -11.88 -2.46 -9.67
N VAL A 80 -11.09 -1.86 -10.55
CA VAL A 80 -11.62 -1.21 -11.75
C VAL A 80 -11.33 -2.07 -12.98
N LYS A 81 -12.25 -2.06 -13.93
CA LYS A 81 -12.18 -2.87 -15.16
C LYS A 81 -12.47 -2.07 -16.42
N GLY A 82 -12.28 -2.73 -17.56
CA GLY A 82 -12.57 -2.21 -18.89
C GLY A 82 -11.36 -1.57 -19.58
N LYS A 83 -11.55 -1.13 -20.83
CA LYS A 83 -10.44 -0.55 -21.63
C LYS A 83 -9.77 0.67 -20.97
N LYS A 84 -10.56 1.49 -20.29
CA LYS A 84 -10.09 2.67 -19.53
C LYS A 84 -9.77 2.35 -18.08
N GLN A 85 -10.03 1.12 -17.61
CA GLN A 85 -9.86 0.70 -16.21
C GLN A 85 -10.52 1.68 -15.22
N SER A 86 -11.77 2.03 -15.48
CA SER A 86 -12.49 3.05 -14.71
C SER A 86 -13.85 2.60 -14.18
N ILE A 87 -14.33 1.41 -14.58
CA ILE A 87 -15.61 0.87 -14.08
C ILE A 87 -15.34 0.09 -12.78
N LEU A 88 -15.83 0.62 -11.68
CA LEU A 88 -15.70 -0.03 -10.36
C LEU A 88 -16.56 -1.29 -10.29
N GLU A 89 -15.95 -2.42 -9.96
CA GLU A 89 -16.62 -3.69 -9.69
C GLU A 89 -16.22 -4.26 -8.35
N LEU A 90 -17.17 -4.89 -7.67
CA LEU A 90 -17.00 -5.56 -6.40
C LEU A 90 -17.21 -7.05 -6.59
N TYR A 91 -16.29 -7.86 -6.10
CA TYR A 91 -16.34 -9.32 -6.16
C TYR A 91 -16.42 -9.91 -4.76
N ARG A 92 -17.44 -10.72 -4.50
CA ARG A 92 -17.57 -11.45 -3.23
C ARG A 92 -16.90 -12.83 -3.32
N LEU A 93 -16.00 -13.13 -2.40
CA LEU A 93 -15.23 -14.39 -2.43
C LEU A 93 -16.08 -15.62 -2.20
N LYS A 94 -17.05 -15.53 -1.31
CA LYS A 94 -17.89 -16.65 -0.84
C LYS A 94 -18.61 -17.37 -1.99
N ASP A 95 -19.14 -16.64 -2.95
CA ASP A 95 -20.00 -17.19 -4.01
C ASP A 95 -19.71 -16.66 -5.41
N GLY A 96 -18.71 -15.79 -5.55
CA GLY A 96 -18.34 -15.20 -6.83
C GLY A 96 -19.31 -14.12 -7.32
N LYS A 97 -20.20 -13.62 -6.47
CA LYS A 97 -21.12 -12.54 -6.83
C LYS A 97 -20.35 -11.29 -7.24
N LYS A 98 -20.70 -10.75 -8.39
CA LYS A 98 -20.19 -9.46 -8.88
C LYS A 98 -21.27 -8.39 -8.73
N VAL A 99 -20.86 -7.20 -8.30
CA VAL A 99 -21.71 -6.03 -8.16
C VAL A 99 -20.99 -4.84 -8.75
N THR A 100 -21.66 -4.10 -9.61
CA THR A 100 -21.19 -2.82 -10.17
C THR A 100 -21.99 -1.70 -9.51
N PRO A 101 -21.43 -0.99 -8.52
CA PRO A 101 -22.18 0.06 -7.80
C PRO A 101 -22.62 1.18 -8.72
N PHE A 102 -21.83 1.45 -9.76
CA PHE A 102 -22.07 2.51 -10.71
C PHE A 102 -21.52 2.13 -12.09
N HIS A 103 -22.32 2.29 -13.15
CA HIS A 103 -21.97 1.85 -14.51
C HIS A 103 -21.19 2.89 -15.34
N SER A 104 -20.51 3.82 -14.69
CA SER A 104 -19.67 4.84 -15.32
C SER A 104 -18.30 4.91 -14.64
N GLU A 105 -17.48 5.87 -15.05
CA GLU A 105 -16.15 6.07 -14.51
C GLU A 105 -16.21 6.39 -13.01
N ALA A 106 -15.54 5.61 -12.17
CA ALA A 106 -15.37 5.86 -10.74
C ALA A 106 -13.88 6.02 -10.44
N SER A 107 -13.54 6.98 -9.63
CA SER A 107 -12.16 7.22 -9.20
C SER A 107 -12.04 7.20 -7.69
N ASN A 108 -10.80 7.05 -7.21
CA ASN A 108 -10.43 7.09 -5.80
C ASN A 108 -11.38 6.29 -4.88
N TYR A 109 -11.63 5.02 -5.22
CA TYR A 109 -12.48 4.16 -4.39
C TYR A 109 -11.72 3.63 -3.16
N GLN A 110 -12.40 3.66 -2.02
CA GLN A 110 -11.85 3.25 -0.72
C GLN A 110 -12.91 2.51 0.09
N TRP A 111 -12.54 1.38 0.67
CA TRP A 111 -13.37 0.70 1.65
C TRP A 111 -13.38 1.46 2.99
N SER A 112 -14.51 1.45 3.67
CA SER A 112 -14.59 1.90 5.05
C SER A 112 -13.62 1.07 5.93
N PRO A 113 -12.96 1.68 6.92
CA PRO A 113 -12.08 0.98 7.84
C PRO A 113 -12.82 0.12 8.87
N THR A 114 -14.15 0.20 8.95
CA THR A 114 -14.96 -0.46 10.00
C THR A 114 -16.17 -1.24 9.47
N GLU A 115 -16.54 -1.08 8.22
CA GLU A 115 -17.74 -1.67 7.63
C GLU A 115 -17.50 -2.07 6.16
N ASN A 116 -18.33 -2.93 5.59
CA ASN A 116 -18.27 -3.30 4.18
C ASN A 116 -19.00 -2.27 3.29
N ILE A 117 -18.62 -1.01 3.46
CA ILE A 117 -19.10 0.12 2.66
C ILE A 117 -17.94 0.65 1.81
N ILE A 118 -18.13 0.77 0.52
CA ILE A 118 -17.15 1.38 -0.37
C ILE A 118 -17.58 2.82 -0.69
N ALA A 119 -16.63 3.74 -0.64
CA ALA A 119 -16.80 5.11 -1.11
C ALA A 119 -16.04 5.29 -2.42
N PHE A 120 -16.50 6.21 -3.30
CA PHE A 120 -15.88 6.54 -4.58
C PHE A 120 -16.29 7.92 -5.06
N ILE A 121 -15.47 8.52 -5.92
CA ILE A 121 -15.79 9.79 -6.57
C ILE A 121 -16.30 9.53 -7.99
N PHE A 122 -17.39 10.22 -8.35
CA PHE A 122 -17.87 10.36 -9.71
C PHE A 122 -18.17 11.83 -10.00
N THR A 123 -17.47 12.40 -10.98
CA THR A 123 -17.61 13.83 -11.40
C THR A 123 -17.70 14.80 -10.22
N GLY A 124 -16.70 14.74 -9.33
CA GLY A 124 -16.63 15.63 -8.16
C GLY A 124 -17.68 15.37 -7.08
N THR A 125 -18.43 14.27 -7.17
CA THR A 125 -19.37 13.85 -6.12
C THR A 125 -18.83 12.63 -5.38
N LEU A 126 -18.75 12.71 -4.07
CA LEU A 126 -18.44 11.58 -3.18
C LEU A 126 -19.71 10.76 -2.99
N ASN A 127 -19.59 9.47 -3.22
CA ASN A 127 -20.66 8.49 -3.11
C ASN A 127 -20.25 7.35 -2.19
N THR A 128 -21.24 6.66 -1.61
CA THR A 128 -21.05 5.41 -0.86
C THR A 128 -21.95 4.31 -1.39
N PHE A 129 -21.49 3.05 -1.25
CA PHE A 129 -22.27 1.88 -1.59
C PHE A 129 -22.06 0.80 -0.49
N ASP A 130 -23.14 0.38 0.13
CA ASP A 130 -23.15 -0.64 1.18
C ASP A 130 -23.47 -2.00 0.57
N VAL A 131 -22.50 -2.92 0.55
CA VAL A 131 -22.67 -4.26 -0.06
C VAL A 131 -23.56 -5.21 0.73
N GLU A 132 -23.86 -4.89 2.00
CA GLU A 132 -24.71 -5.71 2.87
C GLU A 132 -26.19 -5.35 2.75
N LYS A 133 -26.53 -4.17 2.23
CA LYS A 133 -27.92 -3.78 2.00
C LYS A 133 -28.56 -4.63 0.90
N LYS A 134 -29.77 -5.12 1.17
CA LYS A 134 -30.60 -5.77 0.14
C LYS A 134 -31.09 -4.71 -0.85
N ASN A 135 -30.89 -4.95 -2.16
CA ASN A 135 -31.20 -3.98 -3.22
C ASN A 135 -30.44 -2.65 -3.02
N ALA A 136 -29.15 -2.72 -2.66
CA ALA A 136 -28.32 -1.55 -2.47
C ALA A 136 -28.26 -0.71 -3.74
N ASP A 137 -28.39 0.60 -3.57
CA ASP A 137 -28.04 1.62 -4.54
C ASP A 137 -26.95 2.51 -3.92
N PHE A 138 -26.25 3.29 -4.73
CA PHE A 138 -25.27 4.22 -4.20
C PHE A 138 -25.98 5.45 -3.60
N GLU A 139 -25.35 6.02 -2.58
CA GLU A 139 -25.85 7.21 -1.89
C GLU A 139 -24.89 8.37 -2.13
N ASN A 140 -25.39 9.52 -2.57
CA ASN A 140 -24.59 10.74 -2.71
C ASN A 140 -24.32 11.34 -1.33
N VAL A 141 -23.06 11.61 -1.03
CA VAL A 141 -22.62 12.16 0.27
C VAL A 141 -22.38 13.66 0.16
N SER A 142 -21.52 14.08 -0.76
CA SER A 142 -21.11 15.49 -0.92
C SER A 142 -20.68 15.78 -2.35
N ALA A 143 -20.86 17.01 -2.82
CA ALA A 143 -20.36 17.51 -4.10
C ALA A 143 -19.13 18.43 -3.93
N GLY A 144 -18.46 18.74 -5.05
CA GLY A 144 -17.27 19.61 -5.08
C GLY A 144 -16.04 18.94 -4.44
N VAL A 145 -15.97 17.62 -4.54
CA VAL A 145 -14.95 16.79 -3.92
C VAL A 145 -13.82 16.52 -4.92
N GLY A 146 -12.64 17.04 -4.65
CA GLY A 146 -11.40 16.74 -5.39
C GLY A 146 -10.75 15.43 -4.94
N ASP A 147 -10.67 15.22 -3.62
CA ASP A 147 -10.18 13.98 -3.01
C ASP A 147 -10.76 13.78 -1.60
N TYR A 148 -10.64 12.58 -1.04
CA TYR A 148 -11.16 12.27 0.28
C TYR A 148 -10.43 11.10 0.93
N ALA A 149 -10.61 10.96 2.25
CA ALA A 149 -10.35 9.73 2.97
C ALA A 149 -11.39 9.51 4.08
N TRP A 150 -11.60 8.25 4.44
CA TRP A 150 -12.38 7.89 5.61
C TRP A 150 -11.67 8.34 6.90
N TYR A 151 -12.41 8.86 7.86
CA TYR A 151 -11.92 8.91 9.23
C TYR A 151 -11.71 7.49 9.78
N PRO A 152 -10.73 7.28 10.69
CA PRO A 152 -10.42 5.95 11.20
C PRO A 152 -11.57 5.24 11.95
N ASP A 153 -12.62 5.98 12.35
CA ASP A 153 -13.81 5.44 12.97
C ASP A 153 -14.93 5.07 11.99
N GLY A 154 -14.73 5.30 10.68
CA GLY A 154 -15.69 5.02 9.61
C GLY A 154 -16.98 5.85 9.62
N LYS A 155 -17.08 6.88 10.46
CA LYS A 155 -18.32 7.66 10.64
C LYS A 155 -18.41 8.90 9.78
N LYS A 156 -17.28 9.39 9.29
CA LYS A 156 -17.19 10.61 8.49
C LYS A 156 -16.01 10.56 7.53
N PHE A 157 -15.96 11.51 6.63
CA PHE A 157 -14.88 11.72 5.68
C PHE A 157 -14.12 13.00 5.98
N LEU A 158 -12.83 12.99 5.71
CA LEU A 158 -12.07 14.18 5.42
C LEU A 158 -12.12 14.38 3.90
N VAL A 159 -12.54 15.56 3.49
CA VAL A 159 -12.74 15.90 2.07
C VAL A 159 -11.88 17.11 1.74
N SER A 160 -11.15 17.04 0.64
CA SER A 160 -10.58 18.20 -0.04
C SER A 160 -11.54 18.69 -1.11
N SER A 161 -11.85 19.99 -1.13
CA SER A 161 -12.49 20.59 -2.29
C SER A 161 -11.52 20.61 -3.48
N GLU A 162 -12.08 20.77 -4.68
CA GLU A 162 -11.32 21.24 -5.83
C GLU A 162 -11.12 22.76 -5.73
N ALA A 163 -9.99 23.26 -6.26
CA ALA A 163 -9.76 24.67 -6.43
C ALA A 163 -10.43 25.17 -7.73
N HIS A 164 -10.81 26.45 -7.76
CA HIS A 164 -11.41 27.08 -8.92
C HIS A 164 -10.50 28.17 -9.48
N LEU A 165 -10.43 28.28 -10.80
CA LEU A 165 -9.74 29.36 -11.48
C LEU A 165 -10.65 30.57 -11.59
N LEU A 166 -10.31 31.65 -10.90
CA LEU A 166 -10.96 32.94 -10.96
C LEU A 166 -10.14 33.92 -11.82
N PRO A 167 -10.71 35.05 -12.25
CA PRO A 167 -9.92 36.10 -12.94
C PRO A 167 -8.71 36.61 -12.15
N THR A 168 -8.75 36.45 -10.82
CA THR A 168 -7.67 36.82 -9.88
C THR A 168 -6.66 35.71 -9.61
N GLY A 169 -6.82 34.53 -10.22
CA GLY A 169 -5.98 33.35 -10.01
C GLY A 169 -6.74 32.18 -9.37
N TRP A 170 -6.01 31.13 -9.05
CA TRP A 170 -6.58 29.95 -8.42
C TRP A 170 -7.02 30.20 -6.97
N THR A 171 -8.15 29.65 -6.57
CA THR A 171 -8.48 29.51 -5.13
C THR A 171 -7.59 28.41 -4.52
N GLY A 172 -7.36 28.45 -3.21
CA GLY A 172 -6.77 27.32 -2.48
C GLY A 172 -7.82 26.23 -2.22
N ALA A 173 -7.38 24.98 -2.14
CA ALA A 173 -8.22 23.88 -1.69
C ALA A 173 -8.66 24.07 -0.23
N GLN A 174 -9.86 23.60 0.08
CA GLN A 174 -10.44 23.65 1.43
C GLN A 174 -10.62 22.24 1.97
N LEU A 175 -10.35 22.04 3.25
CA LEU A 175 -10.57 20.78 3.93
C LEU A 175 -11.87 20.82 4.76
N TYR A 176 -12.66 19.76 4.65
CA TYR A 176 -13.94 19.62 5.36
C TYR A 176 -14.05 18.26 6.05
N GLU A 177 -14.65 18.24 7.23
CA GLU A 177 -15.25 17.03 7.79
C GLU A 177 -16.67 16.88 7.24
N VAL A 178 -16.98 15.71 6.69
CA VAL A 178 -18.31 15.43 6.12
C VAL A 178 -18.85 14.15 6.75
N GLN A 179 -20.05 14.21 7.32
CA GLN A 179 -20.68 13.02 7.92
C GLN A 179 -20.98 11.97 6.83
N LYS A 180 -20.78 10.66 7.14
CA LYS A 180 -21.07 9.57 6.21
C LYS A 180 -22.50 9.64 5.64
N ASP A 181 -23.46 10.01 6.48
CA ASP A 181 -24.86 10.17 6.16
C ASP A 181 -25.25 11.62 5.79
N ALA A 182 -24.33 12.37 5.20
CA ALA A 182 -24.61 13.79 4.89
C ALA A 182 -25.72 13.97 3.85
N HIS A 183 -25.86 13.05 2.88
CA HIS A 183 -26.89 13.09 1.84
C HIS A 183 -27.02 14.47 1.19
N MET A 184 -25.88 15.06 0.80
CA MET A 184 -25.79 16.40 0.19
C MET A 184 -26.21 17.56 1.12
N ASN A 185 -26.44 17.31 2.42
CA ASN A 185 -26.84 18.34 3.37
C ASN A 185 -25.62 19.13 3.87
N PRO A 186 -25.47 20.43 3.54
CA PRO A 186 -24.32 21.23 3.95
C PRO A 186 -24.21 21.42 5.49
N HIS A 187 -25.31 21.27 6.23
CA HIS A 187 -25.28 21.34 7.70
C HIS A 187 -24.56 20.14 8.36
N LYS A 188 -24.32 19.06 7.60
CA LYS A 188 -23.50 17.90 8.02
C LYS A 188 -22.05 17.98 7.56
N MET A 189 -21.63 19.15 7.09
CA MET A 189 -20.26 19.47 6.70
C MET A 189 -19.71 20.53 7.65
N LYS A 190 -18.47 20.32 8.10
CA LYS A 190 -17.76 21.28 8.94
C LYS A 190 -16.47 21.67 8.23
N HIS A 191 -16.26 22.97 8.00
CA HIS A 191 -14.98 23.47 7.51
C HIS A 191 -13.89 23.18 8.55
N LEU A 192 -12.79 22.56 8.13
CA LEU A 192 -11.65 22.21 8.97
C LEU A 192 -10.51 23.20 8.79
N TYR A 193 -10.07 23.40 7.55
CA TYR A 193 -8.91 24.24 7.25
C TYR A 193 -8.93 24.76 5.80
N ALA A 194 -8.55 26.05 5.62
CA ALA A 194 -8.29 26.64 4.30
C ALA A 194 -6.80 26.55 3.98
N LEU A 195 -6.41 25.80 2.96
CA LEU A 195 -5.00 25.71 2.58
C LEU A 195 -4.53 27.08 2.05
N PRO A 196 -3.30 27.51 2.41
CA PRO A 196 -2.73 28.74 1.89
C PRO A 196 -2.69 28.75 0.36
N ASN A 197 -2.69 29.92 -0.21
CA ASN A 197 -2.46 30.14 -1.63
C ASN A 197 -1.38 31.24 -1.75
N GLU A 198 -0.14 30.82 -1.88
CA GLU A 198 1.05 31.68 -1.91
C GLU A 198 1.66 31.72 -3.31
N HIS A 199 0.85 31.74 -4.34
CA HIS A 199 1.14 31.79 -5.78
C HIS A 199 2.45 31.09 -6.23
N ASP A 200 3.61 31.65 -5.93
CA ASP A 200 4.90 31.14 -6.43
C ASP A 200 5.53 30.09 -5.50
N ASP A 201 5.19 30.07 -4.20
CA ASP A 201 5.83 29.23 -3.20
C ASP A 201 4.98 28.01 -2.78
N PHE A 202 3.66 28.13 -2.83
CA PHE A 202 2.75 27.09 -2.41
C PHE A 202 1.38 27.24 -3.08
N LEU A 203 0.97 26.22 -3.79
CA LEU A 203 -0.35 26.12 -4.39
C LEU A 203 -0.91 24.71 -4.17
N ALA A 204 -2.13 24.64 -3.64
CA ALA A 204 -2.87 23.40 -3.51
C ALA A 204 -4.18 23.51 -4.28
N LEU A 205 -4.29 22.85 -5.43
CA LEU A 205 -5.55 22.71 -6.16
C LEU A 205 -6.43 21.63 -5.55
N VAL A 206 -5.79 20.63 -4.93
CA VAL A 206 -6.42 19.54 -4.17
C VAL A 206 -5.44 19.06 -3.12
N ALA A 207 -5.93 18.59 -1.98
CA ALA A 207 -5.16 17.82 -1.01
C ALA A 207 -5.49 16.33 -1.19
N SER A 208 -4.47 15.46 -1.23
CA SER A 208 -4.61 14.04 -1.56
C SER A 208 -3.81 13.14 -0.64
N GLY A 209 -4.23 11.87 -0.49
CA GLY A 209 -3.48 10.85 0.25
C GLY A 209 -3.47 11.09 1.76
N PHE A 210 -4.60 11.37 2.36
CA PHE A 210 -4.70 11.65 3.78
C PHE A 210 -4.39 10.43 4.65
N GLU A 211 -3.46 10.61 5.62
CA GLU A 211 -3.07 9.61 6.59
C GLU A 211 -3.10 10.20 8.01
N TRP A 212 -3.72 9.50 8.96
CA TRP A 212 -3.78 9.92 10.37
C TRP A 212 -2.59 9.42 11.17
N SER A 213 -2.05 10.29 12.05
CA SER A 213 -1.12 9.84 13.08
C SER A 213 -1.77 8.80 14.01
N PRO A 214 -0.99 7.92 14.65
CA PRO A 214 -1.51 6.92 15.57
C PRO A 214 -2.36 7.50 16.72
N ASP A 215 -2.01 8.68 17.24
CA ASP A 215 -2.79 9.39 18.27
C ASP A 215 -4.00 10.14 17.71
N ARG A 216 -4.18 10.13 16.35
CA ARG A 216 -5.26 10.78 15.59
C ARG A 216 -5.32 12.30 15.72
N LYS A 217 -4.24 12.95 16.18
CA LYS A 217 -4.19 14.41 16.32
C LYS A 217 -3.61 15.12 15.10
N TRP A 218 -2.91 14.40 14.23
CA TRP A 218 -2.32 14.93 13.02
C TRP A 218 -2.79 14.18 11.79
N ILE A 219 -2.85 14.89 10.68
CA ILE A 219 -3.16 14.36 9.36
C ILE A 219 -2.04 14.80 8.43
N SER A 220 -1.37 13.84 7.78
CA SER A 220 -0.44 14.09 6.69
C SER A 220 -1.15 13.96 5.34
N PHE A 221 -0.74 14.74 4.35
CA PHE A 221 -1.30 14.72 3.00
C PHE A 221 -0.38 15.45 2.01
N LEU A 222 -0.62 15.26 0.72
CA LEU A 222 0.03 16.01 -0.34
C LEU A 222 -0.85 17.19 -0.77
N ALA A 223 -0.29 18.39 -0.76
CA ALA A 223 -0.84 19.52 -1.48
C ALA A 223 -0.40 19.40 -2.94
N VAL A 224 -1.37 19.19 -3.83
CA VAL A 224 -1.15 18.94 -5.26
C VAL A 224 -1.42 20.22 -6.04
N PRO A 225 -0.40 20.78 -6.71
CA PRO A 225 -0.52 21.99 -7.52
C PRO A 225 -1.09 21.70 -8.92
N THR A 226 -0.85 22.54 -9.90
CA THR A 226 -1.21 22.31 -11.30
C THR A 226 -0.52 21.06 -11.85
N ALA A 227 -1.10 20.41 -12.86
CA ALA A 227 -0.58 19.14 -13.40
C ALA A 227 0.89 19.21 -13.84
N SER A 228 1.31 20.31 -14.48
CA SER A 228 2.71 20.49 -14.92
C SER A 228 3.68 20.62 -13.75
N TRP A 229 3.29 21.32 -12.69
CA TRP A 229 4.10 21.46 -11.47
C TRP A 229 4.10 20.15 -10.67
N SER A 230 2.93 19.54 -10.47
CA SER A 230 2.77 18.28 -9.74
C SER A 230 3.61 17.13 -10.31
N ALA A 231 3.90 17.16 -11.63
CA ALA A 231 4.77 16.16 -12.25
C ALA A 231 6.19 16.14 -11.64
N ASP A 232 6.66 17.29 -11.15
CA ASP A 232 8.00 17.46 -10.59
C ASP A 232 7.99 17.61 -9.07
N SER A 233 6.91 18.17 -8.48
CA SER A 233 6.89 18.49 -7.06
C SER A 233 5.48 18.64 -6.51
N ASN A 234 5.25 18.07 -5.36
CA ASN A 234 4.07 18.25 -4.51
C ASN A 234 4.56 18.52 -3.08
N THR A 235 3.81 19.25 -2.29
CA THR A 235 4.23 19.53 -0.93
C THR A 235 3.60 18.56 0.05
N LEU A 236 4.42 17.81 0.79
CA LEU A 236 3.96 17.07 1.96
C LEU A 236 3.60 18.04 3.07
N CYS A 237 2.39 17.94 3.56
CA CYS A 237 1.83 18.81 4.58
C CYS A 237 1.34 18.03 5.78
N LEU A 238 1.28 18.72 6.92
CA LEU A 238 0.65 18.28 8.15
C LEU A 238 -0.43 19.29 8.56
N VAL A 239 -1.56 18.80 9.01
CA VAL A 239 -2.59 19.62 9.69
C VAL A 239 -3.04 18.92 10.96
N ARG A 240 -3.33 19.70 12.00
CA ARG A 240 -3.99 19.15 13.19
C ARG A 240 -5.41 18.73 12.84
N ALA A 241 -5.84 17.61 13.40
CA ALA A 241 -7.18 17.08 13.15
C ALA A 241 -8.31 18.02 13.63
N ASP A 242 -7.99 18.99 14.47
CA ASP A 242 -8.89 20.08 14.92
C ASP A 242 -8.79 21.35 14.05
N GLY A 243 -7.92 21.39 13.04
CA GLY A 243 -7.68 22.52 12.16
C GLY A 243 -6.82 23.64 12.77
N SER A 244 -6.28 23.49 13.98
CA SER A 244 -5.60 24.57 14.72
C SER A 244 -4.19 24.90 14.24
N ARG A 245 -3.53 23.98 13.51
CA ARG A 245 -2.15 24.16 13.04
C ARG A 245 -1.92 23.47 11.70
N PHE A 246 -1.20 24.14 10.83
CA PHE A 246 -0.75 23.64 9.54
C PHE A 246 0.78 23.77 9.40
N GLU A 247 1.42 22.79 8.76
CA GLU A 247 2.86 22.80 8.46
C GLU A 247 3.11 22.31 7.04
N LYS A 248 3.96 23.02 6.29
CA LYS A 248 4.62 22.51 5.09
C LYS A 248 5.85 21.69 5.56
N VAL A 249 5.94 20.42 5.19
CA VAL A 249 7.00 19.52 5.66
C VAL A 249 8.16 19.47 4.67
N ASP A 250 7.88 19.05 3.44
CA ASP A 250 8.91 18.85 2.41
C ASP A 250 8.29 18.76 1.00
N GLN A 251 9.15 18.71 -0.01
CA GLN A 251 8.76 18.49 -1.40
C GLN A 251 8.93 17.01 -1.76
N MET A 252 7.98 16.44 -2.51
CA MET A 252 8.07 15.05 -2.95
C MET A 252 7.28 14.81 -4.25
N LEU A 253 7.49 13.66 -4.88
CA LEU A 253 6.66 13.23 -6.00
C LEU A 253 5.23 12.92 -5.55
N LEU A 254 4.29 13.00 -6.50
CA LEU A 254 2.92 12.53 -6.28
C LEU A 254 2.93 11.01 -6.11
N ASN A 255 3.10 10.58 -4.87
CA ASN A 255 3.02 9.19 -4.46
C ASN A 255 2.56 9.10 -3.00
N THR A 256 1.32 8.75 -2.79
CA THR A 256 0.71 8.67 -1.46
C THR A 256 1.27 7.51 -0.62
N GLN A 257 2.04 6.59 -1.22
CA GLN A 257 2.70 5.51 -0.51
C GLN A 257 4.09 5.89 0.03
N TRP A 258 4.57 7.05 -0.35
CA TRP A 258 5.90 7.53 0.06
C TRP A 258 5.89 8.36 1.34
N PHE A 259 4.79 8.38 2.07
CA PHE A 259 4.74 8.87 3.45
C PHE A 259 3.83 7.97 4.29
N LYS A 260 4.29 7.55 5.45
CA LYS A 260 3.57 6.62 6.33
C LYS A 260 3.94 6.89 7.78
N TRP A 261 2.94 6.86 8.64
CA TRP A 261 3.15 6.92 10.09
C TRP A 261 3.70 5.60 10.63
N ALA A 262 4.51 5.69 11.69
CA ALA A 262 4.91 4.51 12.46
C ALA A 262 3.67 3.82 13.07
N PRO A 263 3.72 2.51 13.37
CA PRO A 263 2.54 1.76 13.78
C PRO A 263 1.84 2.25 15.06
N SER A 264 2.57 2.86 16.01
CA SER A 264 1.99 3.28 17.31
C SER A 264 2.54 4.60 17.83
N LYS A 265 3.48 5.24 17.16
CA LYS A 265 4.06 6.53 17.55
C LYS A 265 3.84 7.58 16.46
N ASP A 266 3.76 8.85 16.88
CA ASP A 266 3.59 9.99 15.97
C ASP A 266 4.92 10.33 15.28
N ILE A 267 5.46 9.33 14.58
CA ILE A 267 6.67 9.40 13.78
C ILE A 267 6.30 9.20 12.33
N LEU A 268 6.53 10.21 11.51
CA LEU A 268 6.26 10.18 10.07
C LEU A 268 7.56 9.88 9.31
N ALA A 269 7.59 8.78 8.56
CA ALA A 269 8.60 8.54 7.54
C ALA A 269 8.08 8.95 6.18
N TYR A 270 8.95 9.50 5.34
CA TYR A 270 8.59 9.91 3.98
C TYR A 270 9.82 9.97 3.06
N ILE A 271 9.59 9.88 1.75
CA ILE A 271 10.63 10.02 0.73
C ILE A 271 10.49 11.39 0.08
N GLU A 272 11.40 12.30 0.43
CA GLU A 272 11.43 13.66 -0.10
C GLU A 272 12.18 13.74 -1.44
N GLY A 273 12.06 14.85 -2.12
CA GLY A 273 12.83 15.24 -3.28
C GLY A 273 11.97 15.63 -4.47
N SER A 274 12.25 16.80 -5.01
CA SER A 274 11.65 17.31 -6.25
C SER A 274 12.29 16.66 -7.49
N GLY A 275 11.72 16.92 -8.67
CA GLY A 275 12.09 16.31 -9.94
C GLY A 275 11.37 14.98 -10.18
N ARG A 276 10.84 14.81 -11.43
CA ARG A 276 9.98 13.67 -11.80
C ARG A 276 10.67 12.32 -11.86
N VAL A 277 12.00 12.29 -11.88
CA VAL A 277 12.79 11.06 -12.00
C VAL A 277 12.96 10.43 -10.63
N ALA A 278 12.45 9.21 -10.43
CA ALA A 278 12.55 8.54 -9.14
C ALA A 278 13.97 8.06 -8.79
N LEU A 279 14.90 8.04 -9.73
CA LEU A 279 16.31 7.71 -9.51
C LEU A 279 17.20 8.91 -9.12
N GLU A 280 16.63 10.10 -8.99
CA GLU A 280 17.36 11.31 -8.65
C GLU A 280 16.73 11.98 -7.43
N ASN A 281 17.57 12.42 -6.50
CA ASN A 281 17.15 13.29 -5.40
C ASN A 281 15.92 12.76 -4.63
N LYS A 282 15.97 11.49 -4.21
CA LYS A 282 14.89 10.87 -3.42
C LYS A 282 15.45 10.30 -2.13
N HIS A 283 15.10 10.92 -1.00
CA HIS A 283 15.73 10.59 0.27
C HIS A 283 14.69 10.25 1.33
N LEU A 284 14.87 9.10 1.98
CA LEU A 284 14.09 8.73 3.14
C LEU A 284 14.42 9.65 4.32
N LYS A 285 13.40 10.31 4.83
CA LYS A 285 13.44 11.13 6.04
C LYS A 285 12.47 10.64 7.08
N VAL A 286 12.77 10.95 8.33
CA VAL A 286 11.90 10.67 9.48
C VAL A 286 11.74 11.94 10.29
N LYS A 287 10.48 12.24 10.65
CA LYS A 287 10.07 13.37 11.48
C LYS A 287 9.27 12.87 12.68
N GLU A 288 9.76 13.10 13.87
CA GLU A 288 9.04 12.81 15.12
C GLU A 288 8.28 14.05 15.59
N LEU A 289 6.99 13.92 15.83
CA LEU A 289 6.18 15.04 16.34
C LEU A 289 6.17 15.08 17.87
N PRO A 290 6.11 16.30 18.46
CA PRO A 290 5.93 17.61 17.81
C PRO A 290 7.25 18.30 17.39
N ALA A 291 8.39 17.59 17.39
CA ALA A 291 9.68 18.17 17.05
C ALA A 291 9.71 18.68 15.60
N LEU A 292 10.40 19.79 15.37
CA LEU A 292 10.57 20.37 14.04
C LEU A 292 11.70 19.68 13.24
N GLN A 293 12.60 18.99 13.93
CA GLN A 293 13.76 18.35 13.30
C GLN A 293 13.35 17.10 12.53
N GLN A 294 13.95 16.94 11.38
CA GLN A 294 13.86 15.77 10.53
C GLN A 294 15.23 15.20 10.26
N LYS A 295 15.32 13.87 10.12
CA LYS A 295 16.58 13.16 9.91
C LYS A 295 16.53 12.42 8.60
N THR A 296 17.59 12.53 7.80
CA THR A 296 17.77 11.83 6.53
C THR A 296 18.52 10.52 6.76
N PHE A 297 18.01 9.43 6.17
CA PHE A 297 18.59 8.09 6.27
C PHE A 297 19.16 7.57 4.95
N THR A 298 18.95 8.25 3.84
CA THR A 298 19.53 7.88 2.54
C THR A 298 20.98 8.30 2.48
N PRO A 299 21.93 7.38 2.25
CA PRO A 299 23.34 7.74 2.10
C PRO A 299 23.58 8.56 0.83
N LYS A 300 24.64 9.38 0.83
CA LYS A 300 25.05 10.16 -0.35
C LYS A 300 25.28 9.26 -1.57
N GLY A 301 24.71 9.64 -2.72
CA GLY A 301 24.80 8.90 -3.99
C GLY A 301 23.84 7.72 -4.08
N TYR A 302 22.83 7.67 -3.20
CA TYR A 302 21.75 6.71 -3.25
C TYR A 302 20.41 7.43 -3.28
N VAL A 303 19.39 6.70 -3.73
CA VAL A 303 17.98 7.08 -3.69
C VAL A 303 17.18 5.98 -3.04
N ASP A 304 16.11 6.38 -2.34
CA ASP A 304 15.16 5.47 -1.72
C ASP A 304 13.81 5.57 -2.43
N TRP A 305 13.14 4.42 -2.54
CA TRP A 305 11.80 4.29 -3.05
C TRP A 305 10.88 3.73 -1.96
N ASP A 306 9.82 3.05 -2.34
CA ASP A 306 8.85 2.44 -1.46
C ASP A 306 9.44 1.89 -0.15
N PHE A 307 8.72 2.06 0.94
CA PHE A 307 9.15 1.56 2.24
C PHE A 307 7.97 1.02 3.06
N SER A 308 8.30 0.26 4.09
CA SER A 308 7.36 -0.26 5.08
C SER A 308 7.96 -0.15 6.48
N TRP A 309 7.15 0.26 7.46
CA TRP A 309 7.50 0.16 8.85
C TRP A 309 7.44 -1.30 9.32
N LYS A 310 8.50 -1.79 9.93
CA LYS A 310 8.55 -3.07 10.63
C LYS A 310 8.01 -2.94 12.06
N ASN A 311 8.34 -1.84 12.71
CA ASN A 311 7.86 -1.38 14.01
C ASN A 311 8.14 0.13 14.14
N ASP A 312 7.90 0.73 15.32
CA ASP A 312 8.09 2.18 15.52
C ASP A 312 9.52 2.70 15.40
N LYS A 313 10.51 1.83 15.12
CA LYS A 313 11.92 2.19 15.03
C LYS A 313 12.57 1.70 13.74
N VAL A 314 12.06 0.63 13.15
CA VAL A 314 12.70 -0.07 12.05
C VAL A 314 11.89 0.09 10.77
N ILE A 315 12.57 0.53 9.72
CA ILE A 315 12.02 0.73 8.37
C ILE A 315 12.71 -0.23 7.41
N ILE A 316 11.96 -0.86 6.52
CA ILE A 316 12.46 -1.60 5.37
C ILE A 316 12.23 -0.74 4.14
N VAL A 317 13.29 -0.44 3.39
CA VAL A 317 13.26 0.46 2.24
C VAL A 317 13.86 -0.18 0.99
N SER A 318 13.32 0.14 -0.16
CA SER A 318 13.87 -0.18 -1.47
C SER A 318 14.86 0.90 -1.86
N ARG A 319 16.16 0.58 -2.02
CA ARG A 319 17.28 1.51 -2.22
C ARG A 319 18.12 1.16 -3.43
N ALA A 320 18.44 2.16 -4.25
CA ALA A 320 19.35 2.04 -5.39
C ALA A 320 20.45 3.12 -5.34
N LYS A 321 21.49 2.95 -6.17
CA LYS A 321 22.40 4.06 -6.48
C LYS A 321 21.67 5.14 -7.26
N GLU A 322 22.00 6.38 -6.99
CA GLU A 322 21.47 7.51 -7.73
C GLU A 322 21.96 7.49 -9.19
N ALA A 323 21.11 7.88 -10.13
CA ALA A 323 21.43 7.95 -11.55
C ALA A 323 20.51 8.95 -12.27
N GLY A 324 21.09 9.81 -13.10
CA GLY A 324 20.34 10.78 -13.88
C GLY A 324 19.52 10.19 -15.01
N ILE A 325 18.58 10.99 -15.52
CA ILE A 325 17.69 10.62 -16.63
C ILE A 325 18.46 10.26 -17.91
N GLU A 326 19.64 10.84 -18.12
CA GLU A 326 20.54 10.58 -19.25
C GLU A 326 21.13 9.16 -19.21
N THR A 327 21.09 8.47 -18.06
CA THR A 327 21.54 7.09 -17.96
C THR A 327 20.61 6.19 -18.78
N PRO A 328 21.13 5.42 -19.76
CA PRO A 328 20.32 4.50 -20.54
C PRO A 328 19.50 3.56 -19.65
N PRO A 329 18.21 3.29 -19.95
CA PRO A 329 17.32 2.51 -19.09
C PRO A 329 17.88 1.15 -18.65
N GLU A 330 18.60 0.45 -19.54
CA GLU A 330 19.21 -0.84 -19.27
C GLU A 330 20.43 -0.76 -18.33
N LYS A 331 20.99 0.43 -18.12
CA LYS A 331 22.12 0.70 -17.23
C LYS A 331 21.69 1.35 -15.92
N ARG A 332 20.43 1.78 -15.80
CA ARG A 332 19.93 2.40 -14.58
C ARG A 332 19.98 1.41 -13.42
N PRO A 333 20.47 1.83 -12.24
CA PRO A 333 20.55 0.98 -11.07
C PRO A 333 19.19 0.38 -10.69
N LEU A 334 19.21 -0.82 -10.16
CA LEU A 334 18.04 -1.53 -9.64
C LEU A 334 18.16 -1.64 -8.13
N PRO A 335 17.06 -1.54 -7.38
CA PRO A 335 17.09 -1.49 -5.93
C PRO A 335 17.30 -2.87 -5.29
N SER A 336 17.80 -2.81 -4.06
CA SER A 336 17.76 -3.91 -3.08
C SER A 336 17.04 -3.41 -1.83
N LEU A 337 16.57 -4.33 -0.98
CA LEU A 337 15.98 -3.95 0.29
C LEU A 337 17.03 -3.77 1.37
N TYR A 338 16.84 -2.71 2.15
CA TYR A 338 17.65 -2.36 3.31
C TYR A 338 16.76 -2.25 4.54
N GLU A 339 17.25 -2.71 5.68
CA GLU A 339 16.66 -2.45 7.00
C GLU A 339 17.41 -1.28 7.64
N ILE A 340 16.66 -0.35 8.22
CA ILE A 340 17.16 0.87 8.85
C ILE A 340 16.58 0.96 10.25
N ASP A 341 17.43 1.01 11.28
CA ASP A 341 17.01 1.40 12.62
C ASP A 341 17.12 2.91 12.76
N SER A 342 15.96 3.57 12.88
CA SER A 342 15.88 5.04 12.96
C SER A 342 16.44 5.61 14.27
N THR A 343 16.71 4.78 15.26
CA THR A 343 17.22 5.21 16.59
C THR A 343 18.72 5.05 16.72
N SER A 344 19.31 3.98 16.17
CA SER A 344 20.77 3.72 16.21
C SER A 344 21.50 4.16 14.96
N ASP A 345 20.78 4.51 13.89
CA ASP A 345 21.33 4.77 12.53
C ASP A 345 21.95 3.56 11.83
N GLU A 346 21.81 2.38 12.41
CA GLU A 346 22.29 1.15 11.79
C GLU A 346 21.48 0.84 10.55
N GLN A 347 22.17 0.52 9.47
CA GLN A 347 21.57 0.19 8.17
C GLN A 347 22.28 -1.02 7.58
N HIS A 348 21.51 -2.00 7.15
CA HIS A 348 22.08 -3.17 6.48
C HIS A 348 21.21 -3.66 5.32
N GLN A 349 21.87 -4.16 4.29
CA GLN A 349 21.22 -4.75 3.13
C GLN A 349 20.65 -6.12 3.50
N ILE A 350 19.35 -6.33 3.27
CA ILE A 350 18.65 -7.58 3.59
C ILE A 350 18.40 -8.47 2.37
N THR A 351 18.37 -7.90 1.15
CA THR A 351 18.23 -8.69 -0.07
C THR A 351 19.36 -8.44 -1.05
N LYS A 352 19.68 -9.46 -1.87
CA LYS A 352 20.67 -9.37 -2.95
C LYS A 352 20.05 -9.94 -4.24
N PRO A 353 19.24 -9.13 -4.96
CA PRO A 353 18.61 -9.59 -6.18
C PRO A 353 19.66 -10.01 -7.22
N PRO A 354 19.37 -11.00 -8.10
CA PRO A 354 20.22 -11.38 -9.21
C PRO A 354 20.48 -10.20 -10.16
N HIS A 355 21.56 -10.31 -10.94
CA HIS A 355 21.86 -9.31 -11.96
C HIS A 355 20.65 -8.98 -12.85
N LYS A 356 20.39 -7.71 -13.13
CA LYS A 356 19.24 -7.17 -13.88
C LYS A 356 17.88 -7.35 -13.19
N GLN A 357 17.84 -7.62 -11.90
CA GLN A 357 16.60 -7.61 -11.12
C GLN A 357 16.73 -6.63 -9.95
N GLY A 358 15.62 -6.07 -9.53
CA GLY A 358 15.51 -5.20 -8.37
C GLY A 358 14.37 -5.61 -7.45
N ASP A 359 14.47 -5.25 -6.19
CA ASP A 359 13.50 -5.53 -5.14
C ASP A 359 12.77 -4.24 -4.77
N TYR A 360 11.45 -4.25 -4.99
CA TYR A 360 10.55 -3.11 -4.90
C TYR A 360 9.42 -3.38 -3.91
N HIS A 361 8.76 -2.32 -3.45
CA HIS A 361 7.51 -2.35 -2.72
C HIS A 361 7.52 -3.34 -1.53
N PRO A 362 8.40 -3.13 -0.54
CA PRO A 362 8.43 -3.97 0.65
C PRO A 362 7.14 -3.80 1.45
N ILE A 363 6.54 -4.92 1.88
CA ILE A 363 5.37 -4.97 2.76
C ILE A 363 5.73 -5.85 3.96
N PHE A 364 5.81 -5.25 5.14
CA PHE A 364 6.01 -6.01 6.37
C PHE A 364 4.66 -6.46 6.93
N MET A 365 4.50 -7.75 7.07
CA MET A 365 3.32 -8.38 7.64
C MET A 365 3.53 -8.60 9.14
N LYS A 366 2.85 -7.79 9.94
CA LYS A 366 3.07 -7.73 11.39
C LYS A 366 2.62 -8.99 12.11
N LYS A 367 1.45 -9.55 11.76
CA LYS A 367 0.89 -10.72 12.45
C LYS A 367 1.69 -12.00 12.17
N SER A 368 2.11 -12.18 10.92
CA SER A 368 2.91 -13.34 10.50
C SER A 368 4.41 -13.16 10.72
N ASN A 369 4.87 -11.95 11.03
CA ASN A 369 6.29 -11.57 11.14
C ASN A 369 7.09 -11.93 9.89
N GLN A 370 6.53 -11.62 8.71
CA GLN A 370 7.11 -11.93 7.41
C GLN A 370 7.24 -10.66 6.57
N LEU A 371 8.15 -10.70 5.61
CA LEU A 371 8.38 -9.66 4.64
C LEU A 371 7.99 -10.17 3.25
N ILE A 372 7.16 -9.39 2.56
CA ILE A 372 6.83 -9.57 1.15
C ILE A 372 7.47 -8.42 0.37
N TRP A 373 7.88 -8.69 -0.85
CA TRP A 373 8.32 -7.66 -1.81
C TRP A 373 8.11 -8.13 -3.25
N ILE A 374 8.25 -7.22 -4.18
CA ILE A 374 8.19 -7.50 -5.59
C ILE A 374 9.62 -7.50 -6.15
N ARG A 375 10.04 -8.61 -6.78
CA ARG A 375 11.28 -8.69 -7.56
C ARG A 375 10.97 -8.59 -9.03
N SER A 376 11.56 -7.60 -9.71
CA SER A 376 11.28 -7.30 -11.11
C SER A 376 12.53 -6.96 -11.90
N ASP A 377 12.52 -7.29 -13.20
CA ASP A 377 13.49 -6.84 -14.20
C ASP A 377 12.94 -5.69 -15.08
N ARG A 378 11.89 -4.99 -14.62
CA ARG A 378 11.08 -3.97 -15.31
C ARG A 378 10.13 -4.51 -16.38
N LYS A 379 10.21 -5.78 -16.76
CA LYS A 379 9.34 -6.43 -17.76
C LYS A 379 8.53 -7.58 -17.16
N LYS A 380 9.11 -8.23 -16.17
CA LYS A 380 8.51 -9.37 -15.46
C LYS A 380 8.63 -9.12 -13.95
N ALA A 381 7.60 -9.49 -13.22
CA ALA A 381 7.58 -9.33 -11.78
C ALA A 381 7.07 -10.59 -11.08
N ASN A 382 7.61 -10.85 -9.89
CA ASN A 382 7.20 -11.93 -9.02
C ASN A 382 7.11 -11.41 -7.59
N VAL A 383 6.20 -11.97 -6.80
CA VAL A 383 6.14 -11.70 -5.37
C VAL A 383 7.05 -12.67 -4.64
N TRP A 384 7.89 -12.13 -3.78
CA TRP A 384 8.81 -12.87 -2.92
C TRP A 384 8.36 -12.76 -1.47
N LEU A 385 8.69 -13.75 -0.68
CA LEU A 385 8.37 -13.87 0.73
C LEU A 385 9.61 -14.34 1.49
N ALA A 386 9.84 -13.77 2.67
CA ALA A 386 10.89 -14.18 3.59
C ALA A 386 10.46 -14.02 5.06
N HIS A 387 11.28 -14.51 5.98
CA HIS A 387 11.21 -14.07 7.36
C HIS A 387 11.54 -12.57 7.49
N SER A 388 11.18 -11.98 8.60
CA SER A 388 11.36 -10.55 8.88
C SER A 388 12.80 -10.04 8.81
N ASP A 389 13.80 -10.93 8.84
CA ASP A 389 15.22 -10.64 8.68
C ASP A 389 15.74 -10.86 7.24
N GLY A 390 14.85 -11.09 6.30
CA GLY A 390 15.16 -11.37 4.90
C GLY A 390 15.65 -12.79 4.62
N LYS A 391 15.79 -13.64 5.64
CA LYS A 391 16.24 -15.02 5.44
C LYS A 391 15.13 -15.93 4.92
N GLN A 392 15.54 -17.07 4.35
CA GLN A 392 14.63 -18.07 3.75
C GLN A 392 13.73 -17.45 2.68
N GLU A 393 14.30 -16.55 1.86
CA GLU A 393 13.57 -15.96 0.75
C GLU A 393 13.12 -17.03 -0.24
N LYS A 394 11.87 -16.92 -0.67
CA LYS A 394 11.30 -17.78 -1.70
C LYS A 394 10.38 -17.00 -2.63
N LYS A 395 10.33 -17.42 -3.87
CA LYS A 395 9.34 -16.93 -4.81
C LYS A 395 7.97 -17.47 -4.39
N TRP A 396 7.03 -16.57 -4.14
CA TRP A 396 5.72 -16.93 -3.60
C TRP A 396 4.59 -16.86 -4.61
N ILE A 397 4.61 -15.85 -5.50
CA ILE A 397 3.68 -15.72 -6.62
C ILE A 397 4.49 -15.39 -7.87
N GLU A 398 4.22 -16.08 -8.95
CA GLU A 398 4.94 -15.90 -10.22
C GLU A 398 4.14 -15.04 -11.20
N ASN A 399 4.87 -14.31 -12.04
CA ASN A 399 4.34 -13.63 -13.21
C ASN A 399 3.15 -12.71 -12.93
N ILE A 400 3.27 -11.84 -11.91
CA ILE A 400 2.33 -10.73 -11.77
C ILE A 400 2.62 -9.69 -12.86
N ASP A 401 1.63 -8.91 -13.22
CA ASP A 401 1.81 -7.82 -14.17
C ASP A 401 2.74 -6.75 -13.61
N VAL A 402 3.46 -6.07 -14.49
CA VAL A 402 4.23 -4.87 -14.14
C VAL A 402 3.34 -3.67 -14.43
N PRO A 403 3.10 -2.78 -13.46
CA PRO A 403 2.28 -1.60 -13.69
C PRO A 403 2.96 -0.65 -14.69
N GLU A 404 2.22 0.29 -15.23
CA GLU A 404 2.79 1.35 -16.04
C GLU A 404 3.82 2.13 -15.21
N TRP A 405 4.93 2.50 -15.84
CA TRP A 405 5.96 3.27 -15.18
C TRP A 405 5.95 4.72 -15.65
N TYR A 406 6.29 5.61 -14.73
CA TYR A 406 6.46 7.02 -15.00
C TYR A 406 7.80 7.49 -14.42
N TYR A 407 8.80 7.73 -15.27
CA TYR A 407 10.15 8.17 -14.86
C TYR A 407 10.76 7.34 -13.70
N GLU A 408 10.77 6.03 -13.87
CA GLU A 408 11.27 5.01 -12.90
C GLU A 408 10.44 4.89 -11.60
N LYS A 409 9.21 5.41 -11.60
CA LYS A 409 8.22 5.15 -10.55
C LYS A 409 7.17 4.16 -11.02
N TRP A 410 6.88 3.14 -10.24
CA TRP A 410 5.83 2.14 -10.47
C TRP A 410 4.79 2.20 -9.36
N ASN A 411 3.51 2.14 -9.72
CA ASN A 411 2.42 2.02 -8.77
C ASN A 411 2.10 0.54 -8.54
N TRP A 412 2.87 -0.14 -7.70
CA TRP A 412 2.65 -1.56 -7.43
C TRP A 412 1.29 -1.89 -6.82
N GLU A 413 0.63 -0.94 -6.18
CA GLU A 413 -0.74 -1.09 -5.66
C GLU A 413 -1.79 -1.28 -6.76
N ASP A 414 -1.48 -0.90 -8.00
CA ASP A 414 -2.34 -1.19 -9.14
C ASP A 414 -2.37 -2.68 -9.47
N VAL A 415 -1.39 -3.45 -9.01
CA VAL A 415 -1.26 -4.87 -9.34
C VAL A 415 -1.23 -5.82 -8.16
N ILE A 416 -1.10 -5.32 -6.92
CA ILE A 416 -1.08 -6.15 -5.71
C ILE A 416 -1.78 -5.48 -4.53
N SER A 417 -2.49 -6.29 -3.75
CA SER A 417 -3.08 -5.87 -2.48
C SER A 417 -3.01 -7.02 -1.47
N VAL A 418 -2.53 -6.72 -0.26
CA VAL A 418 -2.31 -7.71 0.81
C VAL A 418 -3.28 -7.43 1.95
N LYS A 419 -3.88 -8.49 2.50
CA LYS A 419 -4.73 -8.45 3.68
C LYS A 419 -4.23 -9.47 4.69
N GLU A 420 -3.88 -9.04 5.90
CA GLU A 420 -3.65 -9.91 7.06
C GLU A 420 -4.95 -10.04 7.86
N GLU A 421 -5.37 -11.28 8.16
CA GLU A 421 -6.55 -11.60 8.98
C GLU A 421 -6.27 -11.48 10.48
#